data_5cd4b52375ef672861766a63f21289b0
#
_entry.id   5cd4b52375ef672861766a63f21289b0
#
_cell.length_a   1.000
_cell.length_b   1.000
_cell.length_c   1.000
_cell.angle_alpha   90.00
_cell.angle_beta   90.00
_cell.angle_gamma   90.00
#
_symmetry.space_group_name_H-M   'P 1'
#
loop_
_entity.id
_entity.type
_entity.pdbx_description
1 polymer ?
#
loop_
_entity_poly.entity_id
_entity_poly.type
_entity_poly.pdbx_seq_one_letter_code
_entity_poly.pdbx_strand_id
1 'polypeptide(L)'
;MKTISRTIRHDEVLGLEAFCLQGYAQPFPRHFHDYYVLGFVVSGERELLCNGLNFQVFPDNLLIFNPRDNHECVSTSRAPFLHYLGFNILKKRMEEISMELTGESCLPQFKPTVFSDESAGSTFLELHQLIMQRSDELRKEELFYILFSRLFGNYAHTSLRSFPLRST
;
A
#
# COMPACT_ATOMS: atom_id res chain seq x y z
N MET A 1 9.50 -25.77 11.81
CA MET A 1 9.59 -24.37 12.26
C MET A 1 9.56 -23.45 11.06
N LYS A 2 8.55 -22.63 10.90
CA LYS A 2 8.54 -21.64 9.82
C LYS A 2 9.54 -20.53 10.16
N THR A 3 10.46 -20.27 9.25
CA THR A 3 11.46 -19.21 9.42
C THR A 3 10.81 -17.85 9.23
N ILE A 4 10.94 -16.96 10.21
CA ILE A 4 10.54 -15.57 10.11
C ILE A 4 11.59 -14.82 9.29
N SER A 5 11.18 -14.12 8.25
CA SER A 5 12.08 -13.29 7.46
C SER A 5 11.48 -11.92 7.18
N ARG A 6 12.35 -10.92 7.14
CA ARG A 6 12.04 -9.56 6.72
C ARG A 6 13.09 -9.09 5.73
N THR A 7 12.66 -8.66 4.57
CA THR A 7 13.54 -8.12 3.53
C THR A 7 13.05 -6.73 3.13
N ILE A 8 13.95 -5.79 2.97
CA ILE A 8 13.66 -4.41 2.56
C ILE A 8 14.56 -4.05 1.38
N ARG A 9 13.98 -3.41 0.36
CA ARG A 9 14.71 -2.82 -0.76
C ARG A 9 14.19 -1.44 -1.08
N HIS A 10 15.11 -0.50 -1.19
CA HIS A 10 14.82 0.85 -1.63
C HIS A 10 15.06 0.97 -3.14
N ASP A 11 14.06 1.49 -3.86
CA ASP A 11 14.19 1.88 -5.27
C ASP A 11 14.28 3.41 -5.35
N GLU A 12 15.46 3.92 -5.63
CA GLU A 12 15.73 5.37 -5.63
C GLU A 12 15.05 6.09 -6.81
N VAL A 13 14.91 5.40 -7.95
CA VAL A 13 14.29 5.99 -9.15
C VAL A 13 12.80 6.20 -8.93
N LEU A 14 12.11 5.19 -8.39
CA LEU A 14 10.67 5.27 -8.11
C LEU A 14 10.36 5.97 -6.78
N GLY A 15 11.32 6.08 -5.88
CA GLY A 15 11.12 6.63 -4.55
C GLY A 15 10.24 5.75 -3.68
N LEU A 16 10.36 4.43 -3.82
CA LEU A 16 9.62 3.43 -3.06
C LEU A 16 10.57 2.59 -2.21
N GLU A 17 10.12 2.23 -1.02
CA GLU A 17 10.75 1.21 -0.22
C GLU A 17 9.87 -0.04 -0.25
N ALA A 18 10.35 -1.11 -0.87
CA ALA A 18 9.64 -2.39 -0.92
C ALA A 18 10.04 -3.26 0.26
N PHE A 19 9.08 -3.93 0.88
CA PHE A 19 9.34 -4.89 1.94
C PHE A 19 8.61 -6.21 1.72
N CYS A 20 9.16 -7.26 2.31
CA CYS A 20 8.56 -8.58 2.39
C CYS A 20 8.64 -9.08 3.82
N LEU A 21 7.51 -9.43 4.40
CA LEU A 21 7.40 -10.11 5.69
C LEU A 21 6.89 -11.52 5.46
N GLN A 22 7.59 -12.52 5.98
CA GLN A 22 7.19 -13.91 5.80
C GLN A 22 7.31 -14.70 7.10
N GLY A 23 6.30 -15.52 7.37
CA GLY A 23 6.26 -16.40 8.52
C GLY A 23 5.88 -15.74 9.84
N TYR A 24 5.29 -14.55 9.80
CA TYR A 24 4.87 -13.82 11.00
C TYR A 24 3.53 -14.33 11.52
N ALA A 25 3.52 -14.84 12.76
CA ALA A 25 2.29 -15.24 13.46
C ALA A 25 1.92 -14.28 14.59
N GLN A 26 2.89 -13.48 15.08
CA GLN A 26 2.67 -12.56 16.17
C GLN A 26 1.76 -11.38 15.77
N PRO A 27 1.04 -10.81 16.75
CA PRO A 27 0.25 -9.61 16.50
C PRO A 27 1.15 -8.40 16.20
N PHE A 28 0.60 -7.46 15.44
CA PHE A 28 1.16 -6.13 15.32
C PHE A 28 0.40 -5.21 16.27
N PRO A 29 1.06 -4.69 17.33
CA PRO A 29 0.41 -3.84 18.31
C PRO A 29 -0.01 -2.50 17.68
N ARG A 30 -0.91 -1.79 18.36
CA ARG A 30 -1.41 -0.50 17.91
C ARG A 30 -0.27 0.47 17.63
N HIS A 31 -0.23 1.02 16.42
CA HIS A 31 0.75 1.99 15.96
C HIS A 31 0.23 2.76 14.75
N PHE A 32 0.96 3.77 14.35
CA PHE A 32 0.76 4.46 13.07
C PHE A 32 2.12 4.78 12.43
N HIS A 33 2.09 5.06 11.13
CA HIS A 33 3.24 5.52 10.38
C HIS A 33 3.04 6.97 9.95
N ASP A 34 4.13 7.69 9.73
CA ASP A 34 4.10 9.06 9.17
C ASP A 34 4.33 9.04 7.65
N TYR A 35 4.03 7.93 7.03
CA TYR A 35 4.13 7.66 5.59
C TYR A 35 2.98 6.74 5.17
N TYR A 36 2.78 6.62 3.85
CA TYR A 36 1.81 5.68 3.31
C TYR A 36 2.37 4.27 3.28
N VAL A 37 1.51 3.30 3.51
CA VAL A 37 1.83 1.88 3.30
C VAL A 37 0.81 1.29 2.36
N LEU A 38 1.27 0.74 1.25
CA LEU A 38 0.46 -0.07 0.34
C LEU A 38 0.92 -1.52 0.46
N GLY A 39 0.04 -2.41 0.88
CA GLY A 39 0.37 -3.80 1.12
C GLY A 39 -0.49 -4.78 0.35
N PHE A 40 0.05 -5.99 0.18
CA PHE A 40 -0.60 -7.12 -0.45
C PHE A 40 -0.39 -8.38 0.38
N VAL A 41 -1.46 -9.10 0.69
CA VAL A 41 -1.41 -10.33 1.45
C VAL A 41 -1.28 -11.51 0.50
N VAL A 42 -0.14 -12.20 0.55
CA VAL A 42 0.11 -13.41 -0.24
C VAL A 42 -0.54 -14.62 0.43
N SER A 43 -0.37 -14.75 1.74
CA SER A 43 -0.97 -15.82 2.54
C SER A 43 -1.11 -15.39 3.99
N GLY A 44 -1.94 -16.11 4.73
CA GLY A 44 -2.30 -15.79 6.09
C GLY A 44 -3.58 -14.97 6.19
N GLU A 45 -4.15 -14.94 7.38
CA GLU A 45 -5.37 -14.18 7.67
C GLU A 45 -5.14 -13.32 8.90
N ARG A 46 -5.74 -12.13 8.93
CA ARG A 46 -5.64 -11.18 10.04
C ARG A 46 -6.99 -10.54 10.34
N GLU A 47 -7.17 -10.20 11.60
CA GLU A 47 -8.19 -9.25 12.04
C GLU A 47 -7.50 -7.91 12.24
N LEU A 48 -7.94 -6.90 11.50
CA LEU A 48 -7.38 -5.56 11.50
C LEU A 48 -8.37 -4.57 12.10
N LEU A 49 -7.91 -3.81 13.09
CA LEU A 49 -8.60 -2.63 13.57
C LEU A 49 -7.85 -1.39 13.07
N CYS A 50 -8.54 -0.55 12.33
CA CYS A 50 -7.96 0.70 11.80
C CYS A 50 -8.95 1.85 11.98
N ASN A 51 -8.54 2.88 12.70
CA ASN A 51 -9.37 4.07 12.98
C ASN A 51 -10.78 3.72 13.50
N GLY A 52 -10.88 2.72 14.39
CA GLY A 52 -12.14 2.26 14.96
C GLY A 52 -12.98 1.33 14.09
N LEU A 53 -12.53 1.00 12.88
CA LEU A 53 -13.19 0.05 11.97
C LEU A 53 -12.50 -1.30 11.99
N ASN A 54 -13.28 -2.37 12.00
CA ASN A 54 -12.78 -3.74 11.96
C ASN A 54 -12.83 -4.30 10.54
N PHE A 55 -11.73 -4.93 10.14
CA PHE A 55 -11.60 -5.58 8.84
C PHE A 55 -11.12 -7.02 9.03
N GLN A 56 -11.66 -7.93 8.23
CA GLN A 56 -11.08 -9.26 8.02
C GLN A 56 -10.15 -9.18 6.82
N VAL A 57 -8.93 -9.66 6.98
CA VAL A 57 -7.89 -9.61 5.94
C VAL A 57 -7.57 -11.02 5.48
N PHE A 58 -7.69 -11.24 4.19
CA PHE A 58 -7.51 -12.53 3.52
C PHE A 58 -6.42 -12.45 2.45
N PRO A 59 -5.91 -13.61 1.97
CA PRO A 59 -5.04 -13.63 0.79
C PRO A 59 -5.65 -12.87 -0.39
N ASP A 60 -4.78 -12.24 -1.17
CA ASP A 60 -5.09 -11.37 -2.32
C ASP A 60 -5.72 -10.01 -1.95
N ASN A 61 -5.96 -9.74 -0.68
CA ASN A 61 -6.35 -8.40 -0.26
C ASN A 61 -5.20 -7.41 -0.39
N LEU A 62 -5.56 -6.20 -0.82
CA LEU A 62 -4.72 -5.02 -0.75
C LEU A 62 -5.09 -4.22 0.50
N LEU A 63 -4.09 -3.64 1.13
CA LEU A 63 -4.24 -2.75 2.27
C LEU A 63 -3.59 -1.41 1.96
N ILE A 64 -4.25 -0.33 2.36
CA ILE A 64 -3.64 0.98 2.26
C ILE A 64 -3.83 1.74 3.58
N PHE A 65 -2.71 2.13 4.17
CA PHE A 65 -2.67 2.97 5.36
C PHE A 65 -2.20 4.36 4.96
N ASN A 66 -3.01 5.35 5.24
CA ASN A 66 -2.61 6.75 5.12
C ASN A 66 -1.69 7.13 6.28
N PRO A 67 -0.88 8.19 6.16
CA PRO A 67 -0.15 8.69 7.30
C PRO A 67 -1.05 8.93 8.51
N ARG A 68 -0.62 8.45 9.68
CA ARG A 68 -1.32 8.53 10.96
C ARG A 68 -2.58 7.67 11.09
N ASP A 69 -2.87 6.80 10.15
CA ASP A 69 -3.89 5.76 10.35
C ASP A 69 -3.46 4.85 11.49
N ASN A 70 -4.18 4.95 12.60
CA ASN A 70 -3.90 4.17 13.80
C ASN A 70 -4.48 2.76 13.63
N HIS A 71 -3.62 1.76 13.66
CA HIS A 71 -4.01 0.39 13.37
C HIS A 71 -3.30 -0.65 14.22
N GLU A 72 -3.96 -1.77 14.42
CA GLU A 72 -3.44 -2.96 15.05
C GLU A 72 -4.00 -4.19 14.37
N CYS A 73 -3.25 -5.28 14.32
CA CYS A 73 -3.77 -6.52 13.79
C CYS A 73 -3.32 -7.74 14.58
N VAL A 74 -4.19 -8.74 14.59
CA VAL A 74 -3.94 -10.03 15.22
C VAL A 74 -4.10 -11.16 14.21
N SER A 75 -3.35 -12.23 14.41
CA SER A 75 -3.50 -13.43 13.60
C SER A 75 -4.80 -14.16 13.94
N THR A 76 -5.34 -14.85 12.97
CA THR A 76 -6.43 -15.80 13.19
C THR A 76 -5.86 -17.19 13.48
N SER A 77 -6.63 -18.02 14.20
CA SER A 77 -6.24 -19.41 14.47
C SER A 77 -6.23 -20.28 13.19
N ARG A 78 -6.99 -19.86 12.17
CA ARG A 78 -7.17 -20.60 10.91
C ARG A 78 -5.94 -20.54 10.00
N ALA A 79 -5.33 -19.36 9.85
CA ALA A 79 -4.17 -19.15 8.99
C ALA A 79 -3.22 -18.12 9.63
N PRO A 80 -2.48 -18.52 10.69
CA PRO A 80 -1.78 -17.56 11.54
C PRO A 80 -0.50 -16.98 10.92
N PHE A 81 0.12 -17.67 9.94
CA PHE A 81 1.40 -17.24 9.38
C PHE A 81 1.20 -16.30 8.20
N LEU A 82 1.60 -15.06 8.41
CA LEU A 82 1.45 -14.00 7.41
C LEU A 82 2.64 -14.00 6.44
N HIS A 83 2.32 -13.95 5.14
CA HIS A 83 3.24 -13.54 4.08
C HIS A 83 2.67 -12.26 3.47
N TYR A 84 3.37 -11.15 3.68
CA TYR A 84 2.89 -9.81 3.38
C TYR A 84 3.97 -9.01 2.65
N LEU A 85 3.58 -8.45 1.52
CA LEU A 85 4.41 -7.60 0.68
C LEU A 85 3.92 -6.16 0.80
N GLY A 86 4.82 -5.19 0.72
CA GLY A 86 4.39 -3.81 0.78
C GLY A 86 5.36 -2.81 0.19
N PHE A 87 4.83 -1.60 0.01
CA PHE A 87 5.58 -0.39 -0.30
C PHE A 87 5.35 0.64 0.79
N ASN A 88 6.43 1.21 1.29
CA ASN A 88 6.40 2.42 2.08
C ASN A 88 6.67 3.61 1.17
N ILE A 89 5.81 4.61 1.24
CA ILE A 89 5.87 5.80 0.39
C ILE A 89 5.84 7.04 1.28
N LEU A 90 6.93 7.82 1.26
CA LEU A 90 7.00 9.06 2.02
C LEU A 90 5.96 10.07 1.53
N LYS A 91 5.47 10.92 2.42
CA LYS A 91 4.51 11.99 2.10
C LYS A 91 4.99 12.86 0.95
N LYS A 92 6.25 13.27 0.96
CA LYS A 92 6.84 14.08 -0.11
C LYS A 92 6.76 13.36 -1.47
N ARG A 93 7.05 12.06 -1.50
CA ARG A 93 6.95 11.29 -2.75
C ARG A 93 5.49 11.18 -3.21
N MET A 94 4.55 11.00 -2.30
CA MET A 94 3.13 10.95 -2.64
C MET A 94 2.63 12.30 -3.19
N GLU A 95 3.12 13.41 -2.67
CA GLU A 95 2.83 14.74 -3.26
C GLU A 95 3.35 14.87 -4.69
N GLU A 96 4.56 14.38 -4.96
CA GLU A 96 5.15 14.35 -6.31
C GLU A 96 4.32 13.46 -7.25
N ILE A 97 3.92 12.28 -6.80
CA ILE A 97 3.05 11.37 -7.57
C ILE A 97 1.70 12.05 -7.86
N SER A 98 1.11 12.71 -6.88
CA SER A 98 -0.12 13.47 -7.06
C SER A 98 0.03 14.54 -8.14
N MET A 99 1.11 15.32 -8.09
CA MET A 99 1.39 16.34 -9.10
C MET A 99 1.54 15.75 -10.50
N GLU A 100 2.27 14.64 -10.63
CA GLU A 100 2.46 13.97 -11.91
C GLU A 100 1.15 13.42 -12.50
N LEU A 101 0.27 12.87 -11.65
CA LEU A 101 -0.96 12.22 -12.10
C LEU A 101 -2.15 13.17 -12.24
N THR A 102 -2.24 14.18 -11.40
CA THR A 102 -3.42 15.05 -11.30
C THR A 102 -3.15 16.51 -11.63
N GLY A 103 -1.90 16.93 -11.68
CA GLY A 103 -1.50 18.32 -11.83
C GLY A 103 -1.57 19.15 -10.54
N GLU A 104 -1.92 18.51 -9.41
CA GLU A 104 -2.03 19.15 -8.11
C GLU A 104 -1.15 18.44 -7.08
N SER A 105 -0.35 19.23 -6.34
CA SER A 105 0.43 18.72 -5.22
C SER A 105 -0.46 18.61 -3.99
N CYS A 106 -0.87 17.39 -3.64
CA CYS A 106 -1.69 17.14 -2.46
C CYS A 106 -1.32 15.80 -1.81
N LEU A 107 -1.76 15.62 -0.58
CA LEU A 107 -1.71 14.34 0.11
C LEU A 107 -3.08 13.67 0.01
N PRO A 108 -3.26 12.67 -0.85
CA PRO A 108 -4.54 11.99 -0.98
C PRO A 108 -4.86 11.20 0.29
N GLN A 109 -6.15 11.06 0.57
CA GLN A 109 -6.68 10.16 1.56
C GLN A 109 -7.27 8.96 0.82
N PHE A 110 -6.70 7.79 1.01
CA PHE A 110 -7.18 6.56 0.36
C PHE A 110 -8.20 5.83 1.22
N LYS A 111 -9.22 5.29 0.60
CA LYS A 111 -10.29 4.45 1.19
C LYS A 111 -10.77 3.41 0.19
N PRO A 112 -11.24 2.25 0.67
CA PRO A 112 -11.18 1.74 2.03
C PRO A 112 -9.78 1.25 2.42
N THR A 113 -9.57 0.97 3.68
CA THR A 113 -8.28 0.45 4.19
C THR A 113 -7.94 -0.93 3.61
N VAL A 114 -8.92 -1.79 3.48
CA VAL A 114 -8.80 -3.15 2.91
C VAL A 114 -9.71 -3.28 1.72
N PHE A 115 -9.19 -3.74 0.61
CA PHE A 115 -9.96 -3.91 -0.62
C PHE A 115 -9.42 -5.05 -1.48
N SER A 116 -10.26 -5.53 -2.40
CA SER A 116 -9.90 -6.52 -3.41
C SER A 116 -9.95 -5.87 -4.79
N ASP A 117 -8.87 -5.97 -5.53
CA ASP A 117 -8.75 -5.43 -6.88
C ASP A 117 -7.74 -6.29 -7.65
N GLU A 118 -8.24 -7.17 -8.48
CA GLU A 118 -7.40 -8.13 -9.20
C GLU A 118 -6.37 -7.44 -10.09
N SER A 119 -6.76 -6.39 -10.79
CA SER A 119 -5.87 -5.63 -11.68
C SER A 119 -4.77 -4.90 -10.89
N ALA A 120 -5.14 -4.22 -9.80
CA ALA A 120 -4.18 -3.56 -8.93
C ALA A 120 -3.26 -4.58 -8.25
N GLY A 121 -3.79 -5.70 -7.78
CA GLY A 121 -3.01 -6.76 -7.15
C GLY A 121 -1.99 -7.39 -8.09
N SER A 122 -2.38 -7.68 -9.31
CA SER A 122 -1.50 -8.23 -10.35
C SER A 122 -0.35 -7.25 -10.69
N THR A 123 -0.67 -5.98 -10.88
CA THR A 123 0.32 -4.93 -11.14
C THR A 123 1.25 -4.73 -9.95
N PHE A 124 0.71 -4.74 -8.74
CA PHE A 124 1.48 -4.66 -7.49
C PHE A 124 2.51 -5.77 -7.40
N LEU A 125 2.08 -7.03 -7.61
CA LEU A 125 2.96 -8.19 -7.48
C LEU A 125 4.12 -8.15 -8.48
N GLU A 126 3.86 -7.81 -9.73
CA GLU A 126 4.90 -7.71 -10.76
C GLU A 126 5.88 -6.58 -10.44
N LEU A 127 5.39 -5.39 -10.07
CA LEU A 127 6.23 -4.26 -9.67
C LEU A 127 7.11 -4.60 -8.46
N HIS A 128 6.52 -5.19 -7.43
CA HIS A 128 7.23 -5.60 -6.23
C HIS A 128 8.35 -6.59 -6.54
N GLN A 129 8.05 -7.60 -7.37
CA GLN A 129 9.03 -8.59 -7.80
C GLN A 129 10.20 -7.96 -8.54
N LEU A 130 9.95 -7.05 -9.48
CA LEU A 130 10.99 -6.37 -10.25
C LEU A 130 11.87 -5.49 -9.36
N ILE A 131 11.29 -4.79 -8.38
CA ILE A 131 12.07 -4.01 -7.40
C ILE A 131 12.95 -4.93 -6.55
N MET A 132 12.40 -6.01 -6.05
CA MET A 132 13.16 -6.97 -5.23
C MET A 132 14.30 -7.64 -6.02
N GLN A 133 14.14 -7.86 -7.30
CA GLN A 133 15.15 -8.44 -8.21
C GLN A 133 16.10 -7.39 -8.81
N ARG A 134 15.84 -6.11 -8.62
CA ARG A 134 16.58 -4.99 -9.21
C ARG A 134 16.70 -5.08 -10.74
N SER A 135 15.62 -5.43 -11.40
CA SER A 135 15.58 -5.66 -12.84
C SER A 135 14.59 -4.75 -13.55
N ASP A 136 14.83 -4.53 -14.86
CA ASP A 136 13.95 -3.88 -15.82
C ASP A 136 13.37 -2.52 -15.37
N GLU A 137 14.21 -1.48 -15.41
CA GLU A 137 13.85 -0.11 -15.00
C GLU A 137 12.64 0.45 -15.77
N LEU A 138 12.57 0.22 -17.08
CA LEU A 138 11.46 0.72 -17.90
C LEU A 138 10.14 0.06 -17.53
N ARG A 139 10.14 -1.26 -17.33
CA ARG A 139 8.95 -2.00 -16.93
C ARG A 139 8.48 -1.61 -15.53
N LYS A 140 9.40 -1.39 -14.60
CA LYS A 140 9.07 -0.89 -13.26
C LYS A 140 8.37 0.46 -13.33
N GLU A 141 8.87 1.38 -14.13
CA GLU A 141 8.26 2.70 -14.29
C GLU A 141 6.86 2.61 -14.88
N GLU A 142 6.67 1.80 -15.91
CA GLU A 142 5.35 1.55 -16.52
C GLU A 142 4.35 1.01 -15.48
N LEU A 143 4.72 -0.04 -14.75
CA LEU A 143 3.87 -0.65 -13.73
C LEU A 143 3.57 0.30 -12.57
N PHE A 144 4.54 1.12 -12.18
CA PHE A 144 4.36 2.14 -11.16
C PHE A 144 3.25 3.11 -11.55
N TYR A 145 3.29 3.67 -12.76
CA TYR A 145 2.26 4.60 -13.20
C TYR A 145 0.90 3.94 -13.41
N ILE A 146 0.85 2.70 -13.88
CA ILE A 146 -0.39 1.93 -13.98
C ILE A 146 -1.01 1.73 -12.60
N LEU A 147 -0.23 1.29 -11.62
CA LEU A 147 -0.70 1.04 -10.26
C LEU A 147 -1.21 2.31 -9.59
N PHE A 148 -0.39 3.36 -9.56
CA PHE A 148 -0.77 4.60 -8.87
C PHE A 148 -1.91 5.35 -9.57
N SER A 149 -1.97 5.32 -10.91
CA SER A 149 -3.12 5.87 -11.65
C SER A 149 -4.42 5.19 -11.24
N ARG A 150 -4.41 3.87 -11.08
CA ARG A 150 -5.57 3.12 -10.62
C ARG A 150 -5.94 3.45 -9.17
N LEU A 151 -4.95 3.54 -8.29
CA LEU A 151 -5.19 3.91 -6.88
C LEU A 151 -5.79 5.32 -6.77
N PHE A 152 -5.23 6.28 -7.47
CA PHE A 152 -5.76 7.65 -7.49
C PHE A 152 -7.15 7.73 -8.09
N GLY A 153 -7.43 7.01 -9.16
CA GLY A 153 -8.71 7.03 -9.84
C GLY A 153 -9.85 6.38 -9.04
N ASN A 154 -9.56 5.30 -8.32
CA ASN A 154 -10.59 4.48 -7.69
C ASN A 154 -10.65 4.60 -6.17
N TYR A 155 -9.56 4.98 -5.50
CA TYR A 155 -9.45 4.91 -4.04
C TYR A 155 -9.03 6.21 -3.37
N ALA A 156 -8.55 7.20 -4.12
CA ALA A 156 -8.20 8.49 -3.55
C ALA A 156 -9.46 9.34 -3.34
N HIS A 157 -9.63 9.80 -2.10
CA HIS A 157 -10.63 10.79 -1.74
C HIS A 157 -9.88 12.07 -1.36
N THR A 158 -9.83 13.02 -2.28
CA THR A 158 -9.45 14.38 -1.93
C THR A 158 -10.67 15.02 -1.30
N SER A 159 -10.51 15.66 -0.14
CA SER A 159 -11.49 16.64 0.29
C SER A 159 -11.52 17.70 -0.80
N LEU A 160 -12.58 17.70 -1.61
CA LEU A 160 -12.85 18.74 -2.57
C LEU A 160 -12.92 20.06 -1.80
N ARG A 161 -11.81 20.79 -1.74
CA ARG A 161 -11.95 22.23 -1.66
C ARG A 161 -12.61 22.59 -2.99
N SER A 162 -13.88 22.92 -2.91
CA SER A 162 -14.64 23.46 -4.03
C SER A 162 -13.82 24.61 -4.62
N PHE A 163 -13.17 24.35 -5.75
CA PHE A 163 -12.65 25.43 -6.55
C PHE A 163 -13.86 26.12 -7.17
N PRO A 164 -14.01 27.44 -6.98
CA PRO A 164 -15.01 28.16 -7.73
C PRO A 164 -14.68 27.98 -9.21
N LEU A 165 -15.63 27.44 -9.97
CA LEU A 165 -15.60 27.45 -11.41
C LEU A 165 -15.32 28.90 -11.82
N ARG A 166 -14.16 29.17 -12.42
CA ARG A 166 -13.95 30.44 -13.09
C ARG A 166 -14.95 30.47 -14.23
N SER A 167 -15.99 31.26 -14.04
CA SER A 167 -16.85 31.68 -15.13
C SER A 167 -16.00 32.44 -16.14
N THR A 168 -15.93 31.92 -17.34
CA THR A 168 -15.44 32.64 -18.53
C THR A 168 -16.36 33.81 -18.87
#